data_e36b065a0bb54f93eb64dbabdc4eae33
#
_entry.id   e36b065a0bb54f93eb64dbabdc4eae33
#
_cell.length_a   1.000
_cell.length_b   1.000
_cell.length_c   1.000
_cell.angle_alpha   90.00
_cell.angle_beta   90.00
_cell.angle_gamma   90.00
#
_symmetry.space_group_name_H-M   'P 1'
#
loop_
_entity.id
_entity.type
_entity.pdbx_description
1 polymer ?
#
loop_
_entity_poly.entity_id
_entity_poly.type
_entity_poly.pdbx_seq_one_letter_code
_entity_poly.pdbx_strand_id
1 'polypeptide(L)'
;MRVPSAALLIAAAAVGCAGGVASAQAAAVALVLAIDVSESVSSERYTLQHEGIARAFESPQLIEAIGAQLGGIEALVLEWSDPEKIAVTVGWTRIANERSAAAFAQAVRATQRTSHGLTAIGSAMLAAAAAFDHMPEPAGHRVIDVSGDGMANFGVAPVAARDQLVKAGITINGLAILSEEPWLDDYYRQNVIGGPSSFCLVAKDYDSFAEAILRKMVQEVAGRPAPRPQIATARRARQMQ
;
A
#
# COMPACT_ATOMS: atom_id res chain seq x y z
N MET A 1 -48.02 24.06 70.19
CA MET A 1 -46.58 23.81 69.86
C MET A 1 -46.47 23.17 68.50
N ARG A 2 -45.97 23.91 67.50
CA ARG A 2 -45.81 23.44 66.16
C ARG A 2 -44.29 23.18 65.92
N VAL A 3 -43.98 21.99 65.44
CA VAL A 3 -42.59 21.54 65.16
C VAL A 3 -42.38 21.79 63.67
N PRO A 4 -41.33 22.43 63.20
CA PRO A 4 -41.06 22.59 61.79
C PRO A 4 -40.32 21.35 61.23
N SER A 5 -40.80 20.82 60.11
CA SER A 5 -40.16 19.79 59.27
C SER A 5 -38.99 20.37 58.51
N ALA A 6 -37.80 19.82 58.74
CA ALA A 6 -36.63 20.12 57.92
C ALA A 6 -36.65 19.28 56.64
N ALA A 7 -36.68 19.93 55.46
CA ALA A 7 -36.52 19.29 54.18
C ALA A 7 -35.03 19.12 53.84
N LEU A 8 -34.61 17.87 53.68
CA LEU A 8 -33.25 17.49 53.29
C LEU A 8 -33.16 17.54 51.73
N LEU A 9 -32.45 18.52 51.22
CA LEU A 9 -32.12 18.61 49.79
C LEU A 9 -30.91 17.71 49.46
N ILE A 10 -31.16 16.60 48.77
CA ILE A 10 -30.07 15.75 48.19
C ILE A 10 -29.70 16.33 46.82
N ALA A 11 -28.52 16.95 46.76
CA ALA A 11 -27.94 17.37 45.47
C ALA A 11 -27.27 16.15 44.80
N ALA A 12 -27.88 15.64 43.74
CA ALA A 12 -27.27 14.61 42.89
C ALA A 12 -26.24 15.27 41.96
N ALA A 13 -24.95 15.02 42.24
CA ALA A 13 -23.84 15.40 41.33
C ALA A 13 -23.82 14.43 40.13
N ALA A 14 -24.25 14.86 38.95
CA ALA A 14 -24.09 14.14 37.70
C ALA A 14 -22.63 14.25 37.27
N VAL A 15 -21.85 13.17 37.47
CA VAL A 15 -20.54 13.02 36.89
C VAL A 15 -20.72 12.68 35.40
N GLY A 16 -20.64 13.70 34.55
CA GLY A 16 -20.60 13.52 33.09
C GLY A 16 -19.28 12.90 32.68
N CYS A 17 -19.27 11.60 32.38
CA CYS A 17 -18.18 10.97 31.61
C CYS A 17 -18.20 11.53 30.21
N ALA A 18 -17.44 12.59 29.94
CA ALA A 18 -17.09 12.98 28.59
C ALA A 18 -16.15 11.90 28.03
N GLY A 19 -16.74 10.85 27.42
CA GLY A 19 -16.01 9.90 26.61
C GLY A 19 -15.44 10.63 25.40
N GLY A 20 -14.18 11.07 25.48
CA GLY A 20 -13.46 11.56 24.33
C GLY A 20 -13.38 10.45 23.30
N VAL A 21 -14.08 10.58 22.17
CA VAL A 21 -13.83 9.78 20.97
C VAL A 21 -12.41 10.10 20.55
N ALA A 22 -11.47 9.18 20.89
CA ALA A 22 -10.12 9.27 20.32
C ALA A 22 -10.30 9.20 18.80
N SER A 23 -10.05 10.32 18.11
CA SER A 23 -10.01 10.33 16.67
C SER A 23 -8.94 9.34 16.22
N ALA A 24 -9.37 8.28 15.51
CA ALA A 24 -8.43 7.32 14.95
C ALA A 24 -7.46 8.08 14.04
N GLN A 25 -6.17 7.95 14.33
CA GLN A 25 -5.16 8.64 13.53
C GLN A 25 -5.15 8.05 12.13
N ALA A 26 -5.24 8.91 11.10
CA ALA A 26 -5.17 8.51 9.71
C ALA A 26 -3.88 7.70 9.42
N ALA A 27 -3.96 6.71 8.54
CA ALA A 27 -2.79 5.96 8.11
C ALA A 27 -1.82 6.86 7.35
N ALA A 28 -0.52 6.64 7.51
CA ALA A 28 0.47 7.37 6.73
C ALA A 28 0.39 6.99 5.25
N VAL A 29 0.18 5.72 4.95
CA VAL A 29 0.12 5.14 3.61
C VAL A 29 -1.09 4.23 3.48
N ALA A 30 -1.81 4.35 2.36
CA ALA A 30 -2.73 3.33 1.86
C ALA A 30 -2.06 2.61 0.67
N LEU A 31 -1.88 1.31 0.80
CA LEU A 31 -1.16 0.47 -0.15
C LEU A 31 -2.08 -0.58 -0.75
N VAL A 32 -2.24 -0.57 -2.07
CA VAL A 32 -2.88 -1.65 -2.81
C VAL A 32 -1.81 -2.51 -3.46
N LEU A 33 -1.72 -3.77 -3.07
CA LEU A 33 -0.89 -4.79 -3.69
C LEU A 33 -1.67 -5.41 -4.84
N ALA A 34 -1.36 -5.01 -6.07
CA ALA A 34 -1.98 -5.52 -7.29
C ALA A 34 -1.11 -6.65 -7.87
N ILE A 35 -1.54 -7.89 -7.68
CA ILE A 35 -0.77 -9.11 -7.95
C ILE A 35 -1.24 -9.76 -9.24
N ASP A 36 -0.31 -9.98 -10.17
CA ASP A 36 -0.54 -10.72 -11.40
C ASP A 36 -0.85 -12.20 -11.10
N VAL A 37 -1.98 -12.66 -11.62
CA VAL A 37 -2.38 -14.06 -11.62
C VAL A 37 -2.76 -14.53 -13.04
N SER A 38 -2.21 -13.87 -14.07
CA SER A 38 -2.39 -14.22 -15.48
C SER A 38 -1.85 -15.62 -15.81
N GLU A 39 -2.03 -16.09 -17.03
CA GLU A 39 -1.77 -17.49 -17.42
C GLU A 39 -0.29 -17.89 -17.30
N SER A 40 0.65 -16.95 -17.43
CA SER A 40 2.09 -17.17 -17.21
C SER A 40 2.44 -17.56 -15.78
N VAL A 41 1.58 -17.18 -14.80
CA VAL A 41 1.77 -17.48 -13.39
C VAL A 41 1.27 -18.88 -13.10
N SER A 42 2.15 -19.88 -12.96
CA SER A 42 1.80 -21.23 -12.54
C SER A 42 1.29 -21.27 -11.09
N SER A 43 0.69 -22.38 -10.66
CA SER A 43 0.25 -22.55 -9.27
C SER A 43 1.41 -22.46 -8.26
N GLU A 44 2.60 -22.89 -8.66
CA GLU A 44 3.80 -22.77 -7.84
C GLU A 44 4.25 -21.31 -7.73
N ARG A 45 4.31 -20.58 -8.85
CA ARG A 45 4.62 -19.15 -8.91
C ARG A 45 3.62 -18.32 -8.08
N TYR A 46 2.32 -18.64 -8.18
CA TYR A 46 1.28 -18.05 -7.33
C TYR A 46 1.59 -18.24 -5.84
N THR A 47 1.93 -19.45 -5.43
CA THR A 47 2.28 -19.77 -4.04
C THR A 47 3.51 -18.98 -3.59
N LEU A 48 4.55 -18.88 -4.43
CA LEU A 48 5.77 -18.11 -4.13
C LEU A 48 5.50 -16.62 -3.96
N GLN A 49 4.61 -16.02 -4.78
CA GLN A 49 4.21 -14.62 -4.62
C GLN A 49 3.51 -14.39 -3.27
N HIS A 50 2.48 -15.18 -2.97
CA HIS A 50 1.68 -15.02 -1.75
C HIS A 50 2.50 -15.29 -0.48
N GLU A 51 3.32 -16.33 -0.49
CA GLU A 51 4.24 -16.62 0.61
C GLU A 51 5.30 -15.53 0.77
N GLY A 52 5.83 -15.00 -0.33
CA GLY A 52 6.79 -13.89 -0.31
C GLY A 52 6.20 -12.63 0.32
N ILE A 53 4.97 -12.27 -0.06
CA ILE A 53 4.25 -11.13 0.54
C ILE A 53 4.00 -11.38 2.02
N ALA A 54 3.49 -12.55 2.39
CA ALA A 54 3.21 -12.88 3.78
C ALA A 54 4.47 -12.79 4.65
N ARG A 55 5.59 -13.35 4.20
CA ARG A 55 6.90 -13.25 4.88
C ARG A 55 7.39 -11.80 4.98
N ALA A 56 7.13 -10.98 3.97
CA ALA A 56 7.50 -9.57 4.04
C ALA A 56 6.78 -8.88 5.21
N PHE A 57 5.48 -9.12 5.41
CA PHE A 57 4.71 -8.56 6.53
C PHE A 57 5.08 -9.17 7.90
N GLU A 58 5.70 -10.33 7.95
CA GLU A 58 6.26 -10.94 9.17
C GLU A 58 7.71 -10.51 9.44
N SER A 59 8.35 -9.80 8.51
CA SER A 59 9.72 -9.36 8.67
C SER A 59 9.86 -8.25 9.72
N PRO A 60 10.81 -8.36 10.67
CA PRO A 60 11.10 -7.30 11.62
C PRO A 60 11.40 -5.96 10.97
N GLN A 61 12.06 -5.96 9.80
CA GLN A 61 12.38 -4.74 9.05
C GLN A 61 11.13 -3.98 8.60
N LEU A 62 10.13 -4.68 8.05
CA LEU A 62 8.88 -4.05 7.63
C LEU A 62 8.03 -3.64 8.83
N ILE A 63 7.97 -4.47 9.88
CA ILE A 63 7.24 -4.17 11.12
C ILE A 63 7.80 -2.89 11.77
N GLU A 64 9.12 -2.74 11.84
CA GLU A 64 9.78 -1.54 12.33
C GLU A 64 9.45 -0.30 11.47
N ALA A 65 9.53 -0.44 10.14
CA ALA A 65 9.18 0.63 9.21
C ALA A 65 7.73 1.07 9.36
N ILE A 66 6.78 0.14 9.53
CA ILE A 66 5.36 0.42 9.79
C ILE A 66 5.18 1.10 11.14
N GLY A 67 5.84 0.60 12.19
CA GLY A 67 5.77 1.16 13.54
C GLY A 67 6.31 2.59 13.65
N ALA A 68 7.22 2.98 12.77
CA ALA A 68 7.72 4.35 12.67
C ALA A 68 6.72 5.32 11.99
N GLN A 69 5.68 4.80 11.33
CA GLN A 69 4.65 5.61 10.68
C GLN A 69 3.56 5.98 11.69
N LEU A 70 3.28 7.28 11.82
CA LEU A 70 2.15 7.74 12.61
C LEU A 70 0.85 7.13 12.04
N GLY A 71 0.14 6.37 12.87
CA GLY A 71 -1.09 5.69 12.48
C GLY A 71 -0.88 4.42 11.65
N GLY A 72 0.34 3.95 11.39
CA GLY A 72 0.60 2.75 10.60
C GLY A 72 0.23 2.91 9.12
N ILE A 73 -0.11 1.79 8.48
CA ILE A 73 -0.54 1.74 7.09
C ILE A 73 -1.91 1.06 6.95
N GLU A 74 -2.62 1.33 5.87
CA GLU A 74 -3.73 0.53 5.36
C GLU A 74 -3.23 -0.30 4.18
N ALA A 75 -3.49 -1.60 4.16
CA ALA A 75 -3.10 -2.49 3.06
C ALA A 75 -4.29 -3.29 2.54
N LEU A 76 -4.28 -3.55 1.23
CA LEU A 76 -5.27 -4.34 0.50
C LEU A 76 -4.54 -5.19 -0.53
N VAL A 77 -5.01 -6.41 -0.78
CA VAL A 77 -4.53 -7.26 -1.88
C VAL A 77 -5.62 -7.39 -2.93
N LEU A 78 -5.22 -7.18 -4.17
CA LEU A 78 -6.04 -7.31 -5.37
C LEU A 78 -5.30 -8.23 -6.34
N GLU A 79 -5.97 -9.30 -6.78
CA GLU A 79 -5.49 -10.17 -7.85
C GLU A 79 -6.08 -9.74 -9.18
N TRP A 80 -5.30 -9.84 -10.26
CA TRP A 80 -5.74 -9.43 -11.59
C TRP A 80 -5.21 -10.33 -12.71
N SER A 81 -6.02 -10.45 -13.76
CA SER A 81 -5.67 -11.01 -15.05
C SER A 81 -6.42 -10.24 -16.16
N ASP A 82 -7.53 -10.76 -16.70
CA ASP A 82 -8.40 -10.01 -17.62
C ASP A 82 -9.12 -8.85 -16.91
N PRO A 83 -9.60 -7.83 -17.64
CA PRO A 83 -10.32 -6.69 -17.03
C PRO A 83 -11.54 -7.09 -16.18
N GLU A 84 -12.24 -8.17 -16.56
CA GLU A 84 -13.41 -8.69 -15.85
C GLU A 84 -13.03 -9.68 -14.73
N LYS A 85 -11.75 -9.96 -14.58
CA LYS A 85 -11.20 -10.92 -13.60
C LYS A 85 -10.23 -10.24 -12.66
N ILE A 86 -10.71 -9.17 -12.04
CA ILE A 86 -9.98 -8.41 -11.03
C ILE A 86 -10.76 -8.54 -9.73
N ALA A 87 -10.12 -9.03 -8.67
CA ALA A 87 -10.78 -9.31 -7.40
C ALA A 87 -9.95 -8.86 -6.20
N VAL A 88 -10.60 -8.22 -5.24
CA VAL A 88 -9.99 -7.98 -3.91
C VAL A 88 -10.01 -9.29 -3.14
N THR A 89 -8.83 -9.81 -2.81
CA THR A 89 -8.67 -11.07 -2.08
C THR A 89 -8.39 -10.87 -0.59
N VAL A 90 -7.76 -9.75 -0.22
CA VAL A 90 -7.66 -9.30 1.18
C VAL A 90 -8.13 -7.86 1.23
N GLY A 91 -9.21 -7.61 1.96
CA GLY A 91 -9.80 -6.27 2.12
C GLY A 91 -8.89 -5.32 2.91
N TRP A 92 -9.24 -4.02 2.93
CA TRP A 92 -8.52 -3.01 3.69
C TRP A 92 -8.28 -3.44 5.13
N THR A 93 -7.03 -3.45 5.51
CA THR A 93 -6.57 -3.90 6.83
C THR A 93 -5.59 -2.89 7.39
N ARG A 94 -5.90 -2.39 8.60
CA ARG A 94 -4.99 -1.52 9.35
C ARG A 94 -3.84 -2.32 9.91
N ILE A 95 -2.62 -1.94 9.58
CA ILE A 95 -1.40 -2.57 10.06
C ILE A 95 -0.58 -1.50 10.80
N ALA A 96 -0.41 -1.70 12.11
CA ALA A 96 0.29 -0.75 12.98
C ALA A 96 1.30 -1.43 13.94
N ASN A 97 1.29 -2.75 13.99
CA ASN A 97 2.15 -3.55 14.89
C ASN A 97 2.28 -4.98 14.37
N GLU A 98 3.14 -5.77 15.03
CA GLU A 98 3.42 -7.16 14.69
C GLU A 98 2.15 -8.04 14.63
N ARG A 99 1.22 -7.87 15.58
CA ARG A 99 -0.03 -8.66 15.60
C ARG A 99 -0.88 -8.41 14.35
N SER A 100 -1.07 -7.15 13.97
CA SER A 100 -1.84 -6.80 12.77
C SER A 100 -1.12 -7.20 11.48
N ALA A 101 0.21 -7.11 11.45
CA ALA A 101 1.03 -7.59 10.34
C ALA A 101 0.94 -9.11 10.17
N ALA A 102 1.03 -9.89 11.26
CA ALA A 102 0.86 -11.34 11.23
C ALA A 102 -0.56 -11.76 10.79
N ALA A 103 -1.60 -11.04 11.25
CA ALA A 103 -2.97 -11.31 10.81
C ALA A 103 -3.14 -11.06 9.30
N PHE A 104 -2.57 -9.98 8.77
CA PHE A 104 -2.57 -9.69 7.34
C PHE A 104 -1.81 -10.76 6.55
N ALA A 105 -0.62 -11.18 7.01
CA ALA A 105 0.17 -12.25 6.40
C ALA A 105 -0.62 -13.57 6.33
N GLN A 106 -1.34 -13.94 7.40
CA GLN A 106 -2.21 -15.10 7.40
C GLN A 106 -3.36 -14.98 6.40
N ALA A 107 -3.98 -13.80 6.29
CA ALA A 107 -5.03 -13.56 5.32
C ALA A 107 -4.51 -13.71 3.88
N VAL A 108 -3.30 -13.20 3.59
CA VAL A 108 -2.65 -13.38 2.28
C VAL A 108 -2.40 -14.87 1.96
N ARG A 109 -1.90 -15.65 2.92
CA ARG A 109 -1.68 -17.11 2.74
C ARG A 109 -2.97 -17.88 2.53
N ALA A 110 -4.07 -17.41 3.09
CA ALA A 110 -5.37 -18.08 3.00
C ALA A 110 -6.10 -17.81 1.69
N THR A 111 -5.61 -16.88 0.86
CA THR A 111 -6.22 -16.59 -0.44
C THR A 111 -6.11 -17.78 -1.37
N GLN A 112 -7.12 -17.90 -2.23
CA GLN A 112 -7.13 -18.87 -3.33
C GLN A 112 -7.13 -18.09 -4.62
N ARG A 113 -6.38 -18.56 -5.61
CA ARG A 113 -6.28 -17.92 -6.91
C ARG A 113 -7.67 -17.68 -7.50
N THR A 114 -7.95 -16.44 -7.85
CA THR A 114 -9.28 -16.02 -8.31
C THR A 114 -9.50 -16.22 -9.80
N SER A 115 -8.43 -16.19 -10.60
CA SER A 115 -8.54 -16.22 -12.05
C SER A 115 -7.28 -16.72 -12.77
N HIS A 116 -7.42 -16.88 -14.06
CA HIS A 116 -6.39 -17.06 -15.07
C HIS A 116 -6.78 -16.20 -16.27
N GLY A 117 -5.85 -15.82 -17.12
CA GLY A 117 -6.17 -15.11 -18.35
C GLY A 117 -5.05 -14.23 -18.86
N LEU A 118 -5.43 -13.18 -19.55
CA LEU A 118 -4.53 -12.23 -20.19
C LEU A 118 -3.91 -11.28 -19.14
N THR A 119 -3.04 -10.38 -19.59
CA THR A 119 -2.26 -9.48 -18.72
C THR A 119 -2.78 -8.05 -18.88
N ALA A 120 -3.82 -7.68 -18.08
CA ALA A 120 -4.52 -6.39 -18.19
C ALA A 120 -4.03 -5.35 -17.16
N ILE A 121 -2.72 -5.00 -17.19
CA ILE A 121 -2.07 -4.11 -16.20
C ILE A 121 -2.82 -2.78 -16.01
N GLY A 122 -3.16 -2.08 -17.10
CA GLY A 122 -3.82 -0.78 -16.99
C GLY A 122 -5.21 -0.86 -16.37
N SER A 123 -5.96 -1.93 -16.66
CA SER A 123 -7.26 -2.19 -16.02
C SER A 123 -7.09 -2.51 -14.55
N ALA A 124 -6.07 -3.29 -14.18
CA ALA A 124 -5.72 -3.58 -12.79
C ALA A 124 -5.38 -2.30 -12.00
N MET A 125 -4.60 -1.39 -12.60
CA MET A 125 -4.27 -0.10 -11.97
C MET A 125 -5.51 0.75 -11.72
N LEU A 126 -6.47 0.81 -12.66
CA LEU A 126 -7.71 1.54 -12.48
C LEU A 126 -8.60 0.91 -11.41
N ALA A 127 -8.71 -0.41 -11.37
CA ALA A 127 -9.45 -1.14 -10.34
C ALA A 127 -8.81 -0.94 -8.94
N ALA A 128 -7.48 -0.99 -8.86
CA ALA A 128 -6.74 -0.70 -7.62
C ALA A 128 -7.01 0.73 -7.13
N ALA A 129 -7.09 1.69 -8.04
CA ALA A 129 -7.44 3.06 -7.70
C ALA A 129 -8.88 3.20 -7.17
N ALA A 130 -9.83 2.51 -7.78
CA ALA A 130 -11.22 2.49 -7.31
C ALA A 130 -11.36 1.89 -5.89
N ALA A 131 -10.46 1.00 -5.48
CA ALA A 131 -10.46 0.46 -4.12
C ALA A 131 -10.24 1.53 -3.04
N PHE A 132 -9.54 2.63 -3.34
CA PHE A 132 -9.36 3.74 -2.39
C PHE A 132 -10.67 4.45 -2.02
N ASP A 133 -11.69 4.40 -2.87
CA ASP A 133 -13.01 4.99 -2.58
C ASP A 133 -13.75 4.23 -1.47
N HIS A 134 -13.31 3.01 -1.17
CA HIS A 134 -13.88 2.13 -0.14
C HIS A 134 -12.99 1.98 1.10
N MET A 135 -12.00 2.87 1.26
CA MET A 135 -11.15 2.86 2.46
C MET A 135 -11.96 3.23 3.71
N PRO A 136 -11.71 2.55 4.85
CA PRO A 136 -12.35 2.89 6.12
C PRO A 136 -12.04 4.31 6.58
N GLU A 137 -10.79 4.74 6.40
CA GLU A 137 -10.28 6.05 6.82
C GLU A 137 -9.33 6.63 5.77
N PRO A 138 -9.28 7.95 5.59
CA PRO A 138 -8.34 8.58 4.69
C PRO A 138 -6.89 8.29 5.08
N ALA A 139 -5.99 8.21 4.10
CA ALA A 139 -4.56 8.06 4.30
C ALA A 139 -3.77 9.23 3.72
N GLY A 140 -2.55 9.44 4.23
CA GLY A 140 -1.66 10.52 3.76
C GLY A 140 -1.20 10.32 2.32
N HIS A 141 -0.83 9.10 1.95
CA HIS A 141 -0.37 8.74 0.61
C HIS A 141 -1.12 7.53 0.09
N ARG A 142 -1.50 7.56 -1.20
CA ARG A 142 -2.11 6.44 -1.92
C ARG A 142 -1.09 5.84 -2.86
N VAL A 143 -0.79 4.56 -2.68
CA VAL A 143 0.21 3.82 -3.45
C VAL A 143 -0.41 2.58 -4.04
N ILE A 144 -0.18 2.35 -5.33
CA ILE A 144 -0.48 1.08 -6.01
C ILE A 144 0.84 0.40 -6.31
N ASP A 145 1.01 -0.81 -5.81
CA ASP A 145 2.13 -1.67 -6.09
C ASP A 145 1.72 -2.72 -7.11
N VAL A 146 2.25 -2.63 -8.33
CA VAL A 146 1.95 -3.56 -9.43
C VAL A 146 3.07 -4.57 -9.54
N SER A 147 2.80 -5.85 -9.32
CA SER A 147 3.74 -6.95 -9.55
C SER A 147 3.25 -7.88 -10.66
N GLY A 148 4.16 -8.30 -11.54
CA GLY A 148 3.87 -9.23 -12.62
C GLY A 148 5.10 -9.65 -13.41
N ASP A 149 4.94 -10.68 -14.27
CA ASP A 149 6.00 -11.30 -15.07
C ASP A 149 5.87 -11.07 -16.59
N GLY A 150 4.93 -10.22 -17.02
CA GLY A 150 4.69 -9.94 -18.43
C GLY A 150 4.26 -8.51 -18.76
N MET A 151 4.31 -8.16 -20.06
CA MET A 151 3.73 -6.92 -20.57
C MET A 151 2.21 -6.98 -20.61
N ALA A 152 1.58 -5.80 -20.57
CA ALA A 152 0.15 -5.70 -20.87
C ALA A 152 -0.13 -6.15 -22.31
N ASN A 153 -1.02 -7.12 -22.46
CA ASN A 153 -1.47 -7.64 -23.75
C ASN A 153 -2.96 -7.47 -23.99
N PHE A 154 -3.70 -6.94 -22.99
CA PHE A 154 -5.14 -6.72 -23.08
C PHE A 154 -5.60 -5.55 -22.18
N GLY A 155 -6.79 -5.04 -22.42
CA GLY A 155 -7.44 -4.02 -21.58
C GLY A 155 -6.92 -2.60 -21.84
N VAL A 156 -6.99 -1.77 -20.80
CA VAL A 156 -6.55 -0.36 -20.87
C VAL A 156 -5.03 -0.29 -21.00
N ALA A 157 -4.53 0.60 -21.87
CA ALA A 157 -3.10 0.84 -22.00
C ALA A 157 -2.52 1.35 -20.65
N PRO A 158 -1.44 0.74 -20.12
CA PRO A 158 -0.87 1.13 -18.81
C PRO A 158 -0.48 2.60 -18.72
N VAL A 159 0.08 3.17 -19.80
CA VAL A 159 0.43 4.60 -19.87
C VAL A 159 -0.78 5.50 -19.64
N ALA A 160 -1.92 5.18 -20.25
CA ALA A 160 -3.14 5.97 -20.10
C ALA A 160 -3.69 5.90 -18.67
N ALA A 161 -3.72 4.70 -18.08
CA ALA A 161 -4.11 4.50 -16.68
C ALA A 161 -3.17 5.24 -15.74
N ARG A 162 -1.85 5.06 -15.88
CA ARG A 162 -0.82 5.75 -15.10
C ARG A 162 -1.02 7.27 -15.11
N ASP A 163 -1.11 7.86 -16.28
CA ASP A 163 -1.19 9.31 -16.42
C ASP A 163 -2.47 9.88 -15.79
N GLN A 164 -3.58 9.14 -15.85
CA GLN A 164 -4.83 9.46 -15.15
C GLN A 164 -4.64 9.41 -13.62
N LEU A 165 -4.04 8.35 -13.10
CA LEU A 165 -3.89 8.11 -11.67
C LEU A 165 -2.87 9.05 -11.02
N VAL A 166 -1.79 9.36 -11.73
CA VAL A 166 -0.80 10.36 -11.27
C VAL A 166 -1.44 11.74 -11.13
N LYS A 167 -2.32 12.13 -12.06
CA LYS A 167 -3.10 13.39 -11.96
C LYS A 167 -4.05 13.38 -10.75
N ALA A 168 -4.52 12.19 -10.33
CA ALA A 168 -5.32 12.02 -9.13
C ALA A 168 -4.49 11.94 -7.83
N GLY A 169 -3.16 12.14 -7.91
CA GLY A 169 -2.26 12.13 -6.76
C GLY A 169 -1.96 10.73 -6.22
N ILE A 170 -2.04 9.70 -7.06
CA ILE A 170 -1.70 8.31 -6.73
C ILE A 170 -0.29 8.03 -7.25
N THR A 171 0.54 7.39 -6.42
CA THR A 171 1.85 6.88 -6.83
C THR A 171 1.70 5.42 -7.26
N ILE A 172 2.29 5.06 -8.40
CA ILE A 172 2.32 3.69 -8.90
C ILE A 172 3.77 3.21 -8.89
N ASN A 173 4.05 2.17 -8.13
CA ASN A 173 5.32 1.48 -8.09
C ASN A 173 5.22 0.13 -8.80
N GLY A 174 6.35 -0.44 -9.21
CA GLY A 174 6.40 -1.70 -9.92
C GLY A 174 7.35 -2.72 -9.28
N LEU A 175 7.02 -4.00 -9.40
CA LEU A 175 7.92 -5.12 -9.20
C LEU A 175 7.88 -6.00 -10.45
N ALA A 176 8.89 -5.88 -11.30
CA ALA A 176 9.03 -6.69 -12.51
C ALA A 176 9.70 -8.02 -12.17
N ILE A 177 9.06 -9.14 -12.51
CA ILE A 177 9.59 -10.50 -12.34
C ILE A 177 10.13 -10.95 -13.69
N LEU A 178 11.46 -11.09 -13.82
CA LEU A 178 12.14 -11.28 -15.11
C LEU A 178 12.18 -12.73 -15.61
N SER A 179 11.33 -13.62 -15.08
CA SER A 179 11.35 -15.04 -15.43
C SER A 179 11.12 -15.32 -16.90
N GLU A 180 10.23 -14.57 -17.53
CA GLU A 180 9.84 -14.75 -18.94
C GLU A 180 10.49 -13.69 -19.84
N GLU A 181 10.56 -12.45 -19.36
CA GLU A 181 10.99 -11.29 -20.15
C GLU A 181 12.11 -10.52 -19.44
N PRO A 182 13.39 -10.73 -19.82
CA PRO A 182 14.54 -10.13 -19.14
C PRO A 182 14.59 -8.58 -19.18
N TRP A 183 13.80 -7.96 -20.04
CA TRP A 183 13.71 -6.49 -20.23
C TRP A 183 12.43 -5.88 -19.63
N LEU A 184 11.67 -6.66 -18.87
CA LEU A 184 10.37 -6.24 -18.32
C LEU A 184 10.48 -5.01 -17.40
N ASP A 185 11.59 -4.83 -16.70
CA ASP A 185 11.81 -3.66 -15.85
C ASP A 185 11.86 -2.35 -16.63
N ASP A 186 12.44 -2.35 -17.84
CA ASP A 186 12.42 -1.20 -18.74
C ASP A 186 10.99 -0.90 -19.20
N TYR A 187 10.20 -1.93 -19.51
CA TYR A 187 8.79 -1.76 -19.84
C TYR A 187 8.00 -1.14 -18.67
N TYR A 188 8.20 -1.64 -17.45
CA TYR A 188 7.54 -1.10 -16.25
C TYR A 188 7.91 0.36 -16.01
N ARG A 189 9.20 0.71 -16.16
CA ARG A 189 9.68 2.10 -16.01
C ARG A 189 9.05 3.04 -17.01
N GLN A 190 8.86 2.60 -18.25
CA GLN A 190 8.34 3.44 -19.34
C GLN A 190 6.82 3.53 -19.31
N ASN A 191 6.12 2.45 -18.93
CA ASN A 191 4.68 2.33 -19.17
C ASN A 191 3.83 2.23 -17.90
N VAL A 192 4.36 1.72 -16.79
CA VAL A 192 3.56 1.36 -15.61
C VAL A 192 3.76 2.33 -14.46
N ILE A 193 5.01 2.54 -14.01
CA ILE A 193 5.28 3.36 -12.83
C ILE A 193 5.08 4.85 -13.10
N GLY A 194 4.66 5.57 -12.05
CA GLY A 194 4.47 7.02 -12.15
C GLY A 194 4.06 7.65 -10.81
N GLY A 195 4.12 8.97 -10.78
CA GLY A 195 3.85 9.76 -9.58
C GLY A 195 5.12 10.10 -8.79
N PRO A 196 4.98 10.91 -7.71
CA PRO A 196 6.12 11.37 -6.92
C PRO A 196 6.91 10.21 -6.32
N SER A 197 8.22 10.20 -6.54
CA SER A 197 9.15 9.17 -6.02
C SER A 197 8.83 7.74 -6.44
N SER A 198 8.05 7.53 -7.51
CA SER A 198 7.78 6.20 -8.04
C SER A 198 9.06 5.45 -8.42
N PHE A 199 9.05 4.14 -8.24
CA PHE A 199 10.19 3.28 -8.53
C PHE A 199 9.75 1.90 -9.01
N CYS A 200 10.64 1.21 -9.72
CA CYS A 200 10.49 -0.19 -10.07
C CYS A 200 11.65 -0.97 -9.47
N LEU A 201 11.32 -2.02 -8.72
CA LEU A 201 12.29 -3.05 -8.33
C LEU A 201 12.17 -4.27 -9.24
N VAL A 202 13.18 -5.11 -9.19
CA VAL A 202 13.30 -6.32 -9.99
C VAL A 202 13.38 -7.52 -9.07
N ALA A 203 12.56 -8.53 -9.32
CA ALA A 203 12.81 -9.90 -8.95
C ALA A 203 13.38 -10.63 -10.17
N LYS A 204 14.54 -11.25 -10.01
CA LYS A 204 15.20 -11.95 -11.11
C LYS A 204 14.34 -13.14 -11.60
N ASP A 205 13.67 -13.77 -10.67
CA ASP A 205 12.79 -14.91 -10.83
C ASP A 205 11.82 -14.99 -9.65
N TYR A 206 10.97 -16.00 -9.61
CA TYR A 206 10.03 -16.20 -8.50
C TYR A 206 10.72 -16.65 -7.21
N ASP A 207 11.89 -17.27 -7.27
CA ASP A 207 12.68 -17.64 -6.08
C ASP A 207 13.22 -16.40 -5.36
N SER A 208 13.58 -15.36 -6.11
CA SER A 208 14.05 -14.07 -5.58
C SER A 208 12.93 -13.09 -5.23
N PHE A 209 11.67 -13.43 -5.52
CA PHE A 209 10.51 -12.55 -5.29
C PHE A 209 10.37 -12.12 -3.83
N ALA A 210 10.51 -13.06 -2.89
CA ALA A 210 10.34 -12.76 -1.46
C ALA A 210 11.32 -11.69 -0.95
N GLU A 211 12.56 -11.71 -1.40
CA GLU A 211 13.54 -10.68 -1.06
C GLU A 211 13.22 -9.35 -1.74
N ALA A 212 12.83 -9.39 -3.00
CA ALA A 212 12.52 -8.18 -3.76
C ALA A 212 11.27 -7.48 -3.21
N ILE A 213 10.20 -8.21 -2.88
CA ILE A 213 8.98 -7.65 -2.33
C ILE A 213 9.19 -7.07 -0.92
N LEU A 214 9.99 -7.72 -0.07
CA LEU A 214 10.34 -7.17 1.24
C LEU A 214 11.05 -5.82 1.10
N ARG A 215 12.10 -5.74 0.27
CA ARG A 215 12.81 -4.48 0.02
C ARG A 215 11.88 -3.40 -0.50
N LYS A 216 10.98 -3.78 -1.39
CA LYS A 216 10.00 -2.88 -1.98
C LYS A 216 9.04 -2.33 -0.92
N MET A 217 8.43 -3.19 -0.11
CA MET A 217 7.52 -2.79 0.98
C MET A 217 8.20 -1.85 1.98
N VAL A 218 9.42 -2.17 2.40
CA VAL A 218 10.18 -1.31 3.31
C VAL A 218 10.42 0.07 2.69
N GLN A 219 10.78 0.14 1.41
CA GLN A 219 11.01 1.40 0.71
C GLN A 219 9.71 2.22 0.56
N GLU A 220 8.58 1.59 0.34
CA GLU A 220 7.27 2.23 0.21
C GLU A 220 6.78 2.82 1.53
N VAL A 221 6.91 2.03 2.61
CA VAL A 221 6.46 2.42 3.94
C VAL A 221 7.38 3.47 4.57
N ALA A 222 8.70 3.28 4.49
CA ALA A 222 9.65 4.24 5.04
C ALA A 222 9.62 5.60 4.32
N GLY A 223 9.09 5.64 3.11
CA GLY A 223 9.19 6.80 2.23
C GLY A 223 10.65 7.02 1.79
N ARG A 224 10.85 7.61 0.61
CA ARG A 224 12.15 8.23 0.32
C ARG A 224 12.26 9.44 1.23
N PRO A 225 13.36 9.62 1.98
CA PRO A 225 13.58 10.89 2.66
C PRO A 225 13.46 11.98 1.61
N ALA A 226 12.56 12.96 1.83
CA ALA A 226 12.46 14.11 0.97
C ALA A 226 13.87 14.65 0.74
N PRO A 227 14.28 14.99 -0.50
CA PRO A 227 15.60 15.58 -0.74
C PRO A 227 15.73 16.75 0.22
N ARG A 228 16.71 16.69 1.11
CA ARG A 228 16.98 17.81 2.03
C ARG A 228 17.08 19.06 1.19
N PRO A 229 16.32 20.13 1.49
CA PRO A 229 16.48 21.37 0.77
C PRO A 229 17.96 21.74 0.84
N GLN A 230 18.62 21.82 -0.31
CA GLN A 230 19.97 22.33 -0.39
C GLN A 230 19.85 23.79 0.07
N ILE A 231 20.30 24.06 1.30
CA ILE A 231 20.47 25.42 1.75
C ILE A 231 21.55 26.00 0.82
N ALA A 232 21.11 26.79 -0.15
CA ALA A 232 21.99 27.53 -0.99
C ALA A 232 22.81 28.44 -0.04
N THR A 233 24.03 28.04 0.25
CA THR A 233 25.01 28.90 0.91
C THR A 233 25.28 30.04 -0.05
N ALA A 234 24.54 31.14 0.16
CA ALA A 234 24.84 32.40 -0.48
C ALA A 234 26.24 32.80 -0.02
N ARG A 235 27.26 32.48 -0.84
CA ARG A 235 28.57 33.11 -0.76
C ARG A 235 28.35 34.59 -1.01
N ARG A 236 28.32 35.36 0.06
CA ARG A 236 28.51 36.80 -0.02
C ARG A 236 29.88 37.05 -0.67
N ALA A 237 29.85 37.39 -1.93
CA ALA A 237 30.98 38.08 -2.56
C ALA A 237 31.12 39.45 -1.89
N ARG A 238 32.04 39.56 -0.94
CA ARG A 238 32.62 40.84 -0.58
C ARG A 238 33.56 41.20 -1.72
N GLN A 239 33.11 42.08 -2.59
CA GLN A 239 34.02 42.87 -3.39
C GLN A 239 34.68 43.83 -2.46
N MET A 240 35.96 43.67 -2.33
CA MET A 240 36.86 44.71 -1.84
C MET A 240 37.09 45.69 -2.99
N GLN A 241 36.87 46.94 -2.67
CA GLN A 241 37.42 48.11 -3.37
C GLN A 241 38.96 48.08 -3.30
#